data_23937f4c4be5d6366539a9ad7050d1bf
#
_entry.id   23937f4c4be5d6366539a9ad7050d1bf
#
_cell.length_a   1.000
_cell.length_b   1.000
_cell.length_c   1.000
_cell.angle_alpha   90.00
_cell.angle_beta   90.00
_cell.angle_gamma   90.00
#
_symmetry.space_group_name_H-M   'P 1'
#
loop_
_entity.id
_entity.type
_entity.pdbx_description
1 polymer ?
#
loop_
_entity_poly.entity_id
_entity_poly.type
_entity_poly.pdbx_seq_one_letter_code
_entity_poly.pdbx_strand_id
1 'polypeptide(L)'
;MKNKFHVDTTIVDTSDLEAVKKAIRPNTKLVHIETPGNPTLTISDIRAIADIAHENGALLSVDNTFASPYNQRPIELGADFTIESLTKYINGHGDAMGGAIIGKKEYLDIIRAQSQVNLGATISPFNAWLIMRGSVTLPLRMRQHNENA
;
A
#
# COMPACT_ATOMS: atom_id res chain seq x y z
N MET A 1 4.77 -18.08 1.10
CA MET A 1 6.02 -17.35 1.28
C MET A 1 7.07 -18.14 2.07
N LYS A 2 6.69 -18.89 3.09
CA LYS A 2 7.60 -19.63 3.98
C LYS A 2 8.61 -20.51 3.23
N ASN A 3 8.15 -21.30 2.28
CA ASN A 3 9.00 -22.29 1.59
C ASN A 3 10.00 -21.70 0.58
N LYS A 4 9.77 -20.49 0.08
CA LYS A 4 10.62 -19.87 -0.96
C LYS A 4 11.51 -18.75 -0.43
N PHE A 5 11.04 -18.01 0.56
CA PHE A 5 11.71 -16.81 1.04
C PHE A 5 12.02 -16.86 2.54
N HIS A 6 11.68 -17.97 3.22
CA HIS A 6 11.83 -18.14 4.68
C HIS A 6 11.12 -17.03 5.49
N VAL A 7 10.02 -16.51 4.96
CA VAL A 7 9.20 -15.47 5.61
C VAL A 7 7.98 -16.14 6.23
N ASP A 8 7.87 -16.09 7.54
CA ASP A 8 6.64 -16.46 8.26
C ASP A 8 5.59 -15.36 8.09
N THR A 9 4.34 -15.78 7.87
CA THR A 9 3.23 -14.86 7.68
C THR A 9 2.09 -15.27 8.60
N THR A 10 1.50 -14.31 9.29
CA THR A 10 0.26 -14.47 10.07
C THR A 10 -0.82 -13.61 9.41
N ILE A 11 -1.97 -14.21 9.10
CA ILE A 11 -3.12 -13.48 8.56
C ILE A 11 -4.04 -13.16 9.74
N VAL A 12 -4.49 -11.90 9.81
CA VAL A 12 -5.31 -11.38 10.90
C VAL A 12 -6.35 -10.40 10.34
N ASP A 13 -7.49 -10.30 11.00
CA ASP A 13 -8.45 -9.23 10.73
C ASP A 13 -7.89 -7.91 11.26
N THR A 14 -7.54 -7.00 10.36
CA THR A 14 -6.91 -5.72 10.70
C THR A 14 -7.91 -4.64 11.12
N SER A 15 -9.21 -4.92 11.09
CA SER A 15 -10.22 -4.07 11.73
C SER A 15 -10.32 -4.29 13.26
N ASP A 16 -9.80 -5.43 13.75
CA ASP A 16 -9.69 -5.75 15.18
C ASP A 16 -8.26 -5.49 15.68
N LEU A 17 -8.07 -4.36 16.35
CA LEU A 17 -6.77 -3.96 16.90
C LEU A 17 -6.21 -4.94 17.93
N GLU A 18 -7.06 -5.61 18.70
CA GLU A 18 -6.62 -6.62 19.66
C GLU A 18 -6.13 -7.89 18.97
N ALA A 19 -6.75 -8.26 17.85
CA ALA A 19 -6.25 -9.35 17.01
C ALA A 19 -4.89 -8.99 16.40
N VAL A 20 -4.69 -7.74 15.95
CA VAL A 20 -3.40 -7.25 15.45
C VAL A 20 -2.33 -7.33 16.52
N LYS A 21 -2.58 -6.81 17.72
CA LYS A 21 -1.65 -6.86 18.86
C LYS A 21 -1.22 -8.29 19.19
N LYS A 22 -2.18 -9.23 19.25
CA LYS A 22 -1.90 -10.65 19.54
C LYS A 22 -1.11 -11.35 18.45
N ALA A 23 -1.22 -10.89 17.19
CA ALA A 23 -0.52 -11.48 16.07
C ALA A 23 0.96 -11.06 15.98
N ILE A 24 1.33 -9.94 16.57
CA ILE A 24 2.71 -9.44 16.57
C ILE A 24 3.61 -10.35 17.41
N ARG A 25 4.80 -10.62 16.89
CA ARG A 25 5.83 -11.45 17.50
C ARG A 25 7.15 -10.68 17.58
N PRO A 26 8.10 -11.07 18.43
CA PRO A 26 9.41 -10.39 18.54
C PRO A 26 10.20 -10.33 17.21
N ASN A 27 9.92 -11.24 16.28
CA ASN A 27 10.52 -11.26 14.95
C ASN A 27 9.65 -10.66 13.85
N THR A 28 8.53 -10.04 14.18
CA THR A 28 7.71 -9.30 13.20
C THR A 28 8.49 -8.10 12.68
N LYS A 29 8.58 -7.97 11.36
CA LYS A 29 9.31 -6.87 10.67
C LYS A 29 8.40 -5.97 9.88
N LEU A 30 7.24 -6.48 9.46
CA LEU A 30 6.30 -5.73 8.64
C LEU A 30 4.87 -6.13 9.01
N VAL A 31 4.04 -5.14 9.23
CA VAL A 31 2.59 -5.23 9.20
C VAL A 31 2.15 -4.70 7.85
N HIS A 32 1.34 -5.47 7.13
CA HIS A 32 0.80 -5.07 5.83
C HIS A 32 -0.71 -5.10 5.90
N ILE A 33 -1.34 -3.99 5.53
CA ILE A 33 -2.80 -3.86 5.51
C ILE A 33 -3.27 -3.31 4.17
N GLU A 34 -4.51 -3.60 3.82
CA GLU A 34 -5.25 -2.98 2.73
C GLU A 34 -6.50 -2.33 3.31
N THR A 35 -6.65 -1.01 3.13
CA THR A 35 -7.82 -0.30 3.65
C THR A 35 -8.22 0.89 2.76
N PRO A 36 -9.48 0.91 2.25
CA PRO A 36 -10.52 -0.14 2.32
C PRO A 36 -10.08 -1.45 1.68
N GLY A 37 -10.42 -2.60 2.30
CA GLY A 37 -9.99 -3.93 1.86
C GLY A 37 -10.83 -4.47 0.70
N ASN A 38 -10.21 -5.14 -0.27
CA ASN A 38 -10.90 -5.78 -1.38
C ASN A 38 -11.18 -7.26 -1.08
N PRO A 39 -12.41 -7.78 -1.21
CA PRO A 39 -13.62 -7.13 -1.72
C PRO A 39 -14.56 -6.62 -0.62
N THR A 40 -14.24 -6.83 0.64
CA THR A 40 -15.15 -6.64 1.77
C THR A 40 -15.35 -5.18 2.18
N LEU A 41 -14.51 -4.27 1.69
CA LEU A 41 -14.45 -2.86 2.06
C LEU A 41 -14.21 -2.64 3.57
N THR A 42 -13.57 -3.60 4.20
CA THR A 42 -13.19 -3.52 5.62
C THR A 42 -12.26 -2.34 5.84
N ILE A 43 -12.52 -1.57 6.88
CA ILE A 43 -11.72 -0.40 7.25
C ILE A 43 -10.82 -0.74 8.43
N SER A 44 -9.56 -0.35 8.34
CA SER A 44 -8.55 -0.49 9.39
C SER A 44 -8.07 0.88 9.84
N ASP A 45 -7.89 1.07 11.14
CA ASP A 45 -7.31 2.30 11.71
C ASP A 45 -5.79 2.32 11.49
N ILE A 46 -5.38 3.05 10.45
CA ILE A 46 -3.96 3.14 10.06
C ILE A 46 -3.10 3.67 11.19
N ARG A 47 -3.56 4.72 11.90
CA ARG A 47 -2.77 5.34 12.98
C ARG A 47 -2.56 4.38 14.15
N ALA A 48 -3.64 3.76 14.61
CA ALA A 48 -3.56 2.81 15.70
C ALA A 48 -2.67 1.60 15.35
N ILE A 49 -2.75 1.11 14.11
CA ILE A 49 -1.91 -0.01 13.65
C ILE A 49 -0.45 0.43 13.49
N ALA A 50 -0.19 1.67 13.03
CA ALA A 50 1.16 2.21 12.97
C ALA A 50 1.80 2.26 14.36
N ASP A 51 1.08 2.76 15.36
CA ASP A 51 1.55 2.81 16.74
C ASP A 51 1.88 1.40 17.25
N ILE A 52 0.96 0.44 17.07
CA ILE A 52 1.19 -0.97 17.45
C ILE A 52 2.42 -1.56 16.75
N ALA A 53 2.59 -1.32 15.45
CA ALA A 53 3.73 -1.83 14.70
C ALA A 53 5.05 -1.22 15.21
N HIS A 54 5.10 0.09 15.37
CA HIS A 54 6.30 0.82 15.78
C HIS A 54 6.73 0.51 17.21
N GLU A 55 5.79 0.37 18.15
CA GLU A 55 6.06 -0.06 19.54
C GLU A 55 6.76 -1.42 19.60
N ASN A 56 6.57 -2.25 18.58
CA ASN A 56 7.17 -3.58 18.47
C ASN A 56 8.36 -3.65 17.47
N GLY A 57 8.83 -2.50 16.99
CA GLY A 57 9.99 -2.42 16.07
C GLY A 57 9.69 -2.96 14.67
N ALA A 58 8.42 -3.02 14.27
CA ALA A 58 7.97 -3.38 12.95
C ALA A 58 7.59 -2.13 12.13
N LEU A 59 7.63 -2.24 10.80
CA LEU A 59 7.17 -1.21 9.87
C LEU A 59 5.72 -1.48 9.46
N LEU A 60 5.00 -0.42 9.06
CA LEU A 60 3.66 -0.52 8.50
C LEU A 60 3.66 -0.19 7.00
N SER A 61 3.11 -1.09 6.19
CA SER A 61 2.77 -0.81 4.78
C SER A 61 1.27 -0.87 4.56
N VAL A 62 0.76 0.08 3.80
CA VAL A 62 -0.67 0.22 3.50
C VAL A 62 -0.89 0.18 2.00
N ASP A 63 -1.64 -0.80 1.51
CA ASP A 63 -2.21 -0.73 0.17
C ASP A 63 -3.39 0.24 0.20
N ASN A 64 -3.21 1.36 -0.51
CA ASN A 64 -4.14 2.49 -0.54
C ASN A 64 -4.92 2.59 -1.84
N THR A 65 -4.87 1.54 -2.65
CA THR A 65 -5.38 1.54 -4.02
C THR A 65 -6.83 1.97 -4.13
N PHE A 66 -7.72 1.53 -3.21
CA PHE A 66 -9.14 1.89 -3.25
C PHE A 66 -9.42 3.34 -2.83
N ALA A 67 -8.75 3.81 -1.79
CA ALA A 67 -8.92 5.20 -1.35
C ALA A 67 -8.27 6.18 -2.30
N SER A 68 -7.15 5.81 -2.90
CA SER A 68 -6.23 6.67 -3.64
C SER A 68 -5.66 7.81 -2.79
N PRO A 69 -4.59 8.51 -3.20
CA PRO A 69 -4.06 9.65 -2.45
C PRO A 69 -5.01 10.84 -2.38
N TYR A 70 -6.11 10.81 -3.13
CA TYR A 70 -7.15 11.80 -3.05
C TYR A 70 -7.96 11.71 -1.74
N ASN A 71 -8.35 10.51 -1.34
CA ASN A 71 -9.18 10.29 -0.14
C ASN A 71 -8.34 9.99 1.11
N GLN A 72 -7.19 9.34 0.98
CA GLN A 72 -6.40 8.88 2.11
C GLN A 72 -4.91 8.96 1.82
N ARG A 73 -4.12 9.43 2.78
CA ARG A 73 -2.67 9.55 2.71
C ARG A 73 -2.01 8.82 3.88
N PRO A 74 -1.73 7.52 3.74
CA PRO A 74 -1.28 6.68 4.84
C PRO A 74 0.00 7.16 5.53
N ILE A 75 0.95 7.76 4.80
CA ILE A 75 2.17 8.32 5.38
C ILE A 75 1.87 9.40 6.43
N GLU A 76 0.87 10.25 6.19
CA GLU A 76 0.45 11.29 7.14
C GLU A 76 -0.26 10.70 8.38
N LEU A 77 -0.69 9.43 8.28
CA LEU A 77 -1.31 8.66 9.34
C LEU A 77 -0.33 7.72 10.06
N GLY A 78 0.97 7.79 9.74
CA GLY A 78 2.02 7.03 10.41
C GLY A 78 2.54 5.80 9.67
N ALA A 79 2.03 5.47 8.49
CA ALA A 79 2.57 4.37 7.69
C ALA A 79 4.00 4.66 7.21
N ASP A 80 4.84 3.63 7.13
CA ASP A 80 6.19 3.73 6.56
C ASP A 80 6.17 3.62 5.03
N PHE A 81 5.20 2.86 4.52
CA PHE A 81 5.01 2.67 3.08
C PHE A 81 3.53 2.81 2.71
N THR A 82 3.29 3.49 1.59
CA THR A 82 2.04 3.41 0.84
C THR A 82 2.29 2.65 -0.45
N ILE A 83 1.43 1.68 -0.73
CA ILE A 83 1.41 0.92 -1.98
C ILE A 83 0.20 1.37 -2.79
N GLU A 84 0.42 1.60 -4.07
CA GLU A 84 -0.63 2.00 -5.00
C GLU A 84 -0.60 1.12 -6.25
N SER A 85 -1.70 0.49 -6.57
CA SER A 85 -1.90 -0.02 -7.92
C SER A 85 -2.22 1.14 -8.86
N LEU A 86 -1.22 1.61 -9.58
CA LEU A 86 -1.40 2.67 -10.58
C LEU A 86 -2.35 2.25 -11.71
N THR A 87 -2.51 0.94 -11.89
CA THR A 87 -3.45 0.31 -12.83
C THR A 87 -4.90 0.70 -12.60
N LYS A 88 -5.27 1.02 -11.33
CA LYS A 88 -6.65 1.28 -10.91
C LYS A 88 -7.01 2.75 -11.02
N TYR A 89 -7.45 3.38 -9.92
CA TYR A 89 -7.97 4.75 -9.94
C TYR A 89 -6.97 5.80 -10.40
N ILE A 90 -5.67 5.64 -10.13
CA ILE A 90 -4.65 6.63 -10.53
C ILE A 90 -4.60 6.74 -12.05
N ASN A 91 -4.48 5.64 -12.78
CA ASN A 91 -4.59 5.65 -14.23
C ASN A 91 -6.04 5.90 -14.69
N GLY A 92 -6.97 5.08 -14.18
CA GLY A 92 -8.43 5.25 -14.34
C GLY A 92 -9.00 4.99 -15.74
N HIS A 93 -8.20 4.49 -16.70
CA HIS A 93 -8.62 4.32 -18.10
C HIS A 93 -8.52 2.86 -18.60
N GLY A 94 -8.01 1.94 -17.78
CA GLY A 94 -7.93 0.51 -18.13
C GLY A 94 -6.95 0.16 -19.24
N ASP A 95 -6.04 1.06 -19.59
CA ASP A 95 -5.14 0.98 -20.75
C ASP A 95 -3.66 0.82 -20.39
N ALA A 96 -3.31 0.86 -19.11
CA ALA A 96 -1.95 0.70 -18.62
C ALA A 96 -1.91 0.00 -17.27
N MET A 97 -0.81 -0.70 -17.01
CA MET A 97 -0.52 -1.36 -15.74
C MET A 97 0.71 -0.76 -15.08
N GLY A 98 0.64 -0.61 -13.77
CA GLY A 98 1.77 -0.13 -12.97
C GLY A 98 1.50 -0.22 -11.49
N GLY A 99 2.56 -0.08 -10.70
CA GLY A 99 2.51 0.01 -9.26
C GLY A 99 3.49 1.05 -8.75
N ALA A 100 3.22 1.59 -7.57
CA ALA A 100 4.14 2.50 -6.89
C ALA A 100 4.26 2.11 -5.42
N ILE A 101 5.46 2.30 -4.88
CA ILE A 101 5.74 2.28 -3.45
C ILE A 101 6.21 3.67 -3.06
N ILE A 102 5.55 4.26 -2.09
CA ILE A 102 5.86 5.56 -1.53
C ILE A 102 6.34 5.36 -0.10
N GLY A 103 7.41 6.07 0.31
CA GLY A 103 7.96 5.94 1.64
C GLY A 103 9.23 6.80 1.80
N LYS A 104 9.92 6.64 2.91
CA LYS A 104 11.18 7.35 3.15
C LYS A 104 12.26 6.91 2.17
N LYS A 105 13.05 7.87 1.71
CA LYS A 105 14.11 7.65 0.71
C LYS A 105 15.06 6.51 1.08
N GLU A 106 15.45 6.43 2.36
CA GLU A 106 16.36 5.39 2.85
C GLU A 106 15.85 3.96 2.60
N TYR A 107 14.55 3.72 2.81
CA TYR A 107 13.93 2.42 2.53
C TYR A 107 13.76 2.19 1.03
N LEU A 108 13.36 3.24 0.29
CA LEU A 108 13.17 3.14 -1.16
C LEU A 108 14.48 2.86 -1.90
N ASP A 109 15.60 3.42 -1.45
CA ASP A 109 16.92 3.15 -2.02
C ASP A 109 17.32 1.68 -1.85
N ILE A 110 17.02 1.07 -0.68
CA ILE A 110 17.25 -0.35 -0.45
C ILE A 110 16.36 -1.22 -1.36
N ILE A 111 15.06 -0.90 -1.44
CA ILE A 111 14.11 -1.62 -2.30
C ILE A 111 14.56 -1.53 -3.77
N ARG A 112 14.97 -0.35 -4.24
CA ARG A 112 15.45 -0.15 -5.60
C ARG A 112 16.70 -0.97 -5.88
N ALA A 113 17.69 -0.90 -5.00
CA ALA A 113 18.97 -1.59 -5.20
C ALA A 113 18.84 -3.11 -5.14
N GLN A 114 17.98 -3.65 -4.28
CA GLN A 114 17.87 -5.08 -4.06
C GLN A 114 16.73 -5.74 -4.84
N SER A 115 15.54 -5.14 -4.80
CA SER A 115 14.36 -5.78 -5.39
C SER A 115 14.18 -5.41 -6.85
N GLN A 116 14.23 -4.13 -7.21
CA GLN A 116 14.01 -3.69 -8.57
C GLN A 116 15.09 -4.20 -9.53
N VAL A 117 16.37 -4.15 -9.10
CA VAL A 117 17.49 -4.64 -9.90
C VAL A 117 17.46 -6.15 -10.08
N ASN A 118 17.10 -6.91 -9.04
CA ASN A 118 17.18 -8.37 -9.05
C ASN A 118 15.89 -9.04 -9.53
N LEU A 119 14.73 -8.44 -9.31
CA LEU A 119 13.43 -9.01 -9.65
C LEU A 119 12.80 -8.37 -10.91
N GLY A 120 13.31 -7.22 -11.34
CA GLY A 120 12.75 -6.46 -12.45
C GLY A 120 11.53 -5.63 -12.02
N ALA A 121 10.40 -5.79 -12.71
CA ALA A 121 9.17 -5.01 -12.49
C ALA A 121 9.33 -3.51 -12.76
N THR A 122 10.22 -3.15 -13.70
CA THR A 122 10.38 -1.78 -14.16
C THR A 122 9.23 -1.40 -15.09
N ILE A 123 8.56 -0.30 -14.79
CA ILE A 123 7.51 0.23 -15.65
C ILE A 123 8.08 0.69 -16.99
N SER A 124 7.40 0.39 -18.10
CA SER A 124 7.79 0.89 -19.40
C SER A 124 7.52 2.40 -19.52
N PRO A 125 8.32 3.15 -20.30
CA PRO A 125 8.08 4.57 -20.53
C PRO A 125 6.69 4.87 -21.08
N PHE A 126 6.15 3.99 -21.92
CA PHE A 126 4.82 4.15 -22.49
C PHE A 126 3.72 4.01 -21.42
N ASN A 127 3.78 2.98 -20.57
CA ASN A 127 2.85 2.83 -19.47
C ASN A 127 2.97 4.00 -18.48
N ALA A 128 4.19 4.43 -18.18
CA ALA A 128 4.41 5.59 -17.30
C ALA A 128 3.74 6.86 -17.86
N TRP A 129 3.88 7.09 -19.17
CA TRP A 129 3.23 8.22 -19.84
C TRP A 129 1.71 8.15 -19.79
N LEU A 130 1.11 6.98 -20.08
CA LEU A 130 -0.36 6.79 -20.00
C LEU A 130 -0.87 7.04 -18.58
N ILE A 131 -0.18 6.48 -17.57
CA ILE A 131 -0.56 6.65 -16.16
C ILE A 131 -0.45 8.12 -15.73
N MET A 132 0.63 8.82 -16.10
CA MET A 132 0.78 10.25 -15.84
C MET A 132 -0.35 11.05 -16.47
N ARG A 133 -0.71 10.75 -17.72
CA ARG A 133 -1.82 11.39 -18.42
C ARG A 133 -3.16 11.09 -17.73
N GLY A 134 -3.41 9.84 -17.35
CA GLY A 134 -4.64 9.42 -16.66
C GLY A 134 -4.79 10.06 -15.27
N SER A 135 -3.69 10.22 -14.54
CA SER A 135 -3.69 10.77 -13.18
C SER A 135 -4.15 12.23 -13.11
N VAL A 136 -4.05 12.99 -14.19
CA VAL A 136 -4.51 14.41 -14.24
C VAL A 136 -6.00 14.56 -13.87
N THR A 137 -6.81 13.56 -14.20
CA THR A 137 -8.25 13.57 -13.91
C THR A 137 -8.62 12.88 -12.60
N LEU A 138 -7.65 12.34 -11.85
CA LEU A 138 -7.90 11.62 -10.61
C LEU A 138 -8.82 12.39 -9.63
N PRO A 139 -8.59 13.69 -9.33
CA PRO A 139 -9.43 14.40 -8.37
C PRO A 139 -10.89 14.52 -8.82
N LEU A 140 -11.13 14.72 -10.12
CA LEU A 140 -12.48 14.80 -10.68
C LEU A 140 -13.20 13.45 -10.59
N ARG A 141 -12.50 12.38 -10.95
CA ARG A 141 -13.05 11.03 -10.93
C ARG A 141 -13.33 10.55 -9.51
N MET A 142 -12.41 10.79 -8.56
CA MET A 142 -12.61 10.39 -7.17
C MET A 142 -13.74 11.17 -6.50
N ARG A 143 -13.91 12.45 -6.82
CA ARG A 143 -15.07 13.23 -6.36
C ARG A 143 -16.36 12.55 -6.81
N GLN A 144 -16.45 12.21 -8.10
CA GLN A 144 -17.66 11.58 -8.65
C GLN A 144 -17.89 10.18 -8.05
N HIS A 145 -16.83 9.40 -7.83
CA HIS A 145 -16.95 8.13 -7.12
C HIS A 145 -17.51 8.30 -5.71
N ASN A 146 -17.02 9.27 -4.96
CA ASN A 146 -17.51 9.56 -3.61
C ASN A 146 -18.98 10.03 -3.59
N GLU A 147 -19.40 10.80 -4.60
CA GLU A 147 -20.80 11.23 -4.72
C GLU A 147 -21.74 10.07 -5.09
N ASN A 148 -21.23 9.07 -5.80
CA ASN A 148 -22.01 7.91 -6.25
C ASN A 148 -22.11 6.79 -5.18
N ALA A 149 -21.24 6.80 -4.16
CA ALA A 149 -21.22 5.80 -3.10
C ALA A 149 -22.21 6.14 -1.99
#